data_d170e24f9104245bed0aef0373c6de36
#
_entry.id   d170e24f9104245bed0aef0373c6de36
#
_cell.length_a   1.000
_cell.length_b   1.000
_cell.length_c   1.000
_cell.angle_alpha   90.00
_cell.angle_beta   90.00
_cell.angle_gamma   90.00
#
_symmetry.space_group_name_H-M   'P 1'
#
loop_
_entity.id
_entity.type
_entity.pdbx_description
1 polymer ?
#
loop_
_entity_poly.entity_id
_entity_poly.type
_entity_poly.pdbx_seq_one_letter_code
_entity_poly.pdbx_strand_id
1 'polypeptide(L)'
;MRGVNFSASSKIPIKPNGSTHIKTDFSDHRGVSFINRPIKLDEAEEHFTRLKHWGFNCLRFLITWEAIEHADPGKYDKDFLEYIEELLKIAEEKKIYVFIDPHQDCWSRMSGGDGAPGWTFEKVGIDFTKFHEAGAAWLMQYLYNPRNPSSYPSMSWSQSRIQFGCATMFTLFFGGRDFAPSCIIDGQNVQDYLQSHYINAFKQIAILTKGMPHILGFDSLNEPTIGFIGLKLDGSNANLNELIGYAFTPINAILTGAGFPQKVPFKEAKGLGIKETRCDEINPKKISCWINGFEDIWKKEGVWKVNENNEPIIRNNDYFIEHKGKKINYFRDYLSPFICSFAEEIRSINPDNVIFYEGPAEAILKGKDVEFILPKNIVNAPHWYDVATMGLHRFMDTFSYDFIEEKILFGKRAIKKAFYRQLSTLKTMAVKYSAGSPTIIGEFGLPYDINKKRAYRTFKDKPEKAWASHIKALTWYYDAIDANLLNSCQWNYNPANCNKWGDLWNLEDFSIFSKDQQTVDWKKDINSGGRAIKGFCRPHFISVAGTPLKMEFNTKNKTFFFAFDGDTSINSPTIIYVPNIQYLKGYHIEVSEGTVEKKEETQLVAITIHQNGLHNINITSK
;
A
#
# COMPACT_ATOMS: atom_id res chain seq x y z
N MET A 1 16.65 6.98 0.04
CA MET A 1 16.37 5.69 0.70
C MET A 1 15.88 4.69 -0.32
N ARG A 2 16.30 3.44 -0.18
CA ARG A 2 15.77 2.28 -0.91
C ARG A 2 15.11 1.37 0.10
N GLY A 3 13.80 1.32 0.08
CA GLY A 3 13.01 0.57 1.02
C GLY A 3 12.21 -0.54 0.37
N VAL A 4 11.62 -1.35 1.24
CA VAL A 4 10.67 -2.39 0.88
C VAL A 4 9.55 -2.45 1.91
N ASN A 5 8.35 -2.77 1.45
CA ASN A 5 7.21 -3.03 2.31
C ASN A 5 7.36 -4.41 2.98
N PHE A 6 7.33 -4.43 4.32
CA PHE A 6 7.56 -5.62 5.12
C PHE A 6 6.41 -5.83 6.11
N SER A 7 5.48 -6.72 5.90
CA SER A 7 5.24 -7.56 4.73
C SER A 7 3.73 -7.79 4.56
N ALA A 8 3.30 -8.20 3.35
CA ALA A 8 1.90 -8.52 3.08
C ALA A 8 1.29 -9.57 4.03
N SER A 9 2.10 -10.45 4.64
CA SER A 9 1.60 -11.43 5.62
C SER A 9 1.16 -10.81 6.96
N SER A 10 1.52 -9.55 7.25
CA SER A 10 1.01 -8.81 8.41
C SER A 10 -0.47 -8.46 8.30
N LYS A 11 -1.05 -8.54 7.10
CA LYS A 11 -2.47 -8.27 6.84
C LYS A 11 -3.42 -9.31 7.48
N ILE A 12 -2.90 -10.47 7.86
CA ILE A 12 -3.70 -11.63 8.27
C ILE A 12 -3.13 -12.30 9.53
N PRO A 13 -3.99 -12.75 10.47
CA PRO A 13 -3.53 -13.47 11.64
C PRO A 13 -2.87 -14.81 11.27
N ILE A 14 -2.01 -15.29 12.16
CA ILE A 14 -1.44 -16.63 12.03
C ILE A 14 -2.32 -17.69 12.69
N LYS A 15 -3.09 -17.26 13.71
CA LYS A 15 -4.01 -18.13 14.46
C LYS A 15 -5.33 -17.38 14.74
N PRO A 16 -6.50 -17.94 14.32
CA PRO A 16 -6.59 -18.98 13.29
C PRO A 16 -5.90 -18.55 12.00
N ASN A 17 -5.57 -19.48 11.11
CA ASN A 17 -4.88 -19.12 9.87
C ASN A 17 -5.74 -18.22 8.99
N GLY A 18 -5.36 -16.95 8.90
CA GLY A 18 -6.09 -15.90 8.19
C GLY A 18 -5.86 -15.85 6.67
N SER A 19 -5.12 -16.81 6.09
CA SER A 19 -4.94 -16.86 4.63
C SER A 19 -6.30 -16.85 3.92
N THR A 20 -6.51 -15.96 2.98
CA THR A 20 -7.84 -15.64 2.44
C THR A 20 -8.48 -16.75 1.61
N HIS A 21 -7.70 -17.77 1.21
CA HIS A 21 -8.24 -18.99 0.58
C HIS A 21 -8.86 -19.99 1.59
N ILE A 22 -8.77 -19.68 2.91
CA ILE A 22 -9.30 -20.50 4.01
C ILE A 22 -10.54 -19.81 4.56
N LYS A 23 -11.66 -20.57 4.60
CA LYS A 23 -12.95 -20.07 5.13
C LYS A 23 -13.14 -20.36 6.62
N THR A 24 -12.51 -21.42 7.14
CA THR A 24 -12.68 -21.87 8.52
C THR A 24 -12.24 -20.77 9.49
N ASP A 25 -13.09 -20.49 10.46
CA ASP A 25 -12.87 -19.49 11.52
C ASP A 25 -12.61 -18.05 11.02
N PHE A 26 -12.96 -17.77 9.76
CA PHE A 26 -12.76 -16.44 9.16
C PHE A 26 -13.43 -15.30 9.96
N SER A 27 -14.63 -15.56 10.52
CA SER A 27 -15.38 -14.56 11.28
C SER A 27 -14.88 -14.36 12.72
N ASP A 28 -13.97 -15.20 13.22
CA ASP A 28 -13.29 -14.93 14.49
C ASP A 28 -12.37 -13.73 14.35
N HIS A 29 -12.65 -12.68 15.12
CA HIS A 29 -11.87 -11.45 15.17
C HIS A 29 -11.37 -11.13 16.59
N ARG A 30 -11.78 -11.92 17.59
CA ARG A 30 -11.38 -11.73 19.00
C ARG A 30 -10.30 -12.72 19.43
N GLY A 31 -10.42 -13.99 19.01
CA GLY A 31 -9.47 -15.07 19.34
C GLY A 31 -8.26 -15.14 18.42
N VAL A 32 -7.94 -14.06 17.67
CA VAL A 32 -6.85 -14.02 16.70
C VAL A 32 -5.49 -13.77 17.34
N SER A 33 -4.42 -14.18 16.65
CA SER A 33 -3.05 -13.81 17.02
C SER A 33 -2.24 -13.47 15.76
N PHE A 34 -1.52 -12.36 15.83
CA PHE A 34 -0.56 -11.92 14.81
C PHE A 34 0.91 -12.14 15.21
N ILE A 35 1.17 -12.76 16.36
CA ILE A 35 2.54 -13.14 16.76
C ILE A 35 3.15 -14.06 15.71
N ASN A 36 4.38 -13.76 15.28
CA ASN A 36 5.05 -14.36 14.11
C ASN A 36 4.54 -13.87 12.73
N ARG A 37 3.83 -12.75 12.71
CA ARG A 37 3.58 -11.95 11.51
C ARG A 37 4.30 -10.59 11.67
N PRO A 38 5.18 -10.19 10.75
CA PRO A 38 5.45 -10.74 9.42
C PRO A 38 6.30 -12.00 9.37
N ILE A 39 7.13 -12.29 10.39
CA ILE A 39 8.04 -13.46 10.45
C ILE A 39 8.22 -13.94 11.89
N LYS A 40 8.77 -15.11 12.07
CA LYS A 40 9.25 -15.54 13.39
C LYS A 40 10.55 -14.83 13.75
N LEU A 41 10.78 -14.62 15.06
CA LEU A 41 11.98 -13.94 15.53
C LEU A 41 13.26 -14.69 15.13
N ASP A 42 13.25 -16.02 15.15
CA ASP A 42 14.39 -16.87 14.77
C ASP A 42 14.69 -16.86 13.25
N GLU A 43 13.74 -16.43 12.42
CA GLU A 43 13.91 -16.23 10.98
C GLU A 43 14.36 -14.79 10.62
N ALA A 44 14.27 -13.83 11.54
CA ALA A 44 14.50 -12.41 11.27
C ALA A 44 15.92 -12.10 10.78
N GLU A 45 16.92 -12.77 11.36
CA GLU A 45 18.32 -12.58 10.93
C GLU A 45 18.53 -12.90 9.46
N GLU A 46 17.98 -14.00 8.96
CA GLU A 46 18.06 -14.38 7.54
C GLU A 46 17.50 -13.27 6.65
N HIS A 47 16.27 -12.88 6.94
CA HIS A 47 15.52 -11.98 6.06
C HIS A 47 16.07 -10.56 6.08
N PHE A 48 16.44 -10.02 7.22
CA PHE A 48 17.03 -8.68 7.30
C PHE A 48 18.46 -8.64 6.73
N THR A 49 19.25 -9.70 6.92
CA THR A 49 20.56 -9.81 6.27
C THR A 49 20.43 -9.85 4.74
N ARG A 50 19.45 -10.60 4.22
CA ARG A 50 19.16 -10.65 2.78
C ARG A 50 18.73 -9.30 2.23
N LEU A 51 17.82 -8.59 2.89
CA LEU A 51 17.39 -7.26 2.48
C LEU A 51 18.56 -6.28 2.44
N LYS A 52 19.39 -6.29 3.48
CA LYS A 52 20.60 -5.46 3.52
C LYS A 52 21.57 -5.79 2.39
N HIS A 53 21.79 -7.09 2.13
CA HIS A 53 22.63 -7.55 1.02
C HIS A 53 22.10 -7.08 -0.35
N TRP A 54 20.78 -6.98 -0.53
CA TRP A 54 20.16 -6.48 -1.76
C TRP A 54 20.11 -4.95 -1.86
N GLY A 55 20.67 -4.23 -0.89
CA GLY A 55 20.80 -2.78 -0.87
C GLY A 55 19.59 -2.03 -0.30
N PHE A 56 18.64 -2.75 0.31
CA PHE A 56 17.57 -2.10 1.05
C PHE A 56 18.08 -1.58 2.39
N ASN A 57 17.72 -0.36 2.72
CA ASN A 57 18.13 0.32 3.95
C ASN A 57 16.95 0.88 4.76
N CYS A 58 15.72 0.62 4.31
CA CYS A 58 14.50 1.07 4.96
C CYS A 58 13.39 0.04 4.84
N LEU A 59 12.59 -0.12 5.88
CA LEU A 59 11.35 -0.89 5.86
C LEU A 59 10.17 0.07 6.02
N ARG A 60 9.17 -0.01 5.15
CA ARG A 60 7.81 0.37 5.46
C ARG A 60 7.19 -0.84 6.15
N PHE A 61 7.02 -0.75 7.46
CA PHE A 61 6.73 -1.89 8.33
C PHE A 61 5.23 -1.93 8.64
N LEU A 62 4.55 -2.90 8.02
CA LEU A 62 3.10 -3.03 8.09
C LEU A 62 2.63 -3.55 9.44
N ILE A 63 1.74 -2.80 10.07
CA ILE A 63 1.00 -3.21 11.27
C ILE A 63 -0.47 -2.85 11.07
N THR A 64 -1.39 -3.80 11.25
CA THR A 64 -2.81 -3.54 11.17
C THR A 64 -3.36 -3.12 12.53
N TRP A 65 -4.41 -2.32 12.55
CA TRP A 65 -5.13 -1.96 13.79
C TRP A 65 -5.65 -3.23 14.50
N GLU A 66 -6.18 -4.20 13.74
CA GLU A 66 -6.63 -5.48 14.27
C GLU A 66 -5.52 -6.20 15.05
N ALA A 67 -4.29 -6.18 14.59
CA ALA A 67 -3.18 -6.85 15.28
C ALA A 67 -2.91 -6.28 16.68
N ILE A 68 -3.22 -5.01 16.89
CA ILE A 68 -2.99 -4.32 18.17
C ILE A 68 -4.20 -4.43 19.11
N GLU A 69 -5.44 -4.33 18.57
CA GLU A 69 -6.66 -4.11 19.35
C GLU A 69 -7.83 -5.03 18.92
N HIS A 70 -7.53 -6.30 18.62
CA HIS A 70 -8.52 -7.23 18.07
C HIS A 70 -9.63 -7.62 19.07
N ALA A 71 -9.30 -7.76 20.37
CA ALA A 71 -10.18 -8.40 21.34
C ALA A 71 -11.43 -7.57 21.68
N ASP A 72 -11.23 -6.28 21.95
CA ASP A 72 -12.28 -5.31 22.33
C ASP A 72 -11.70 -3.89 22.30
N PRO A 73 -12.52 -2.83 22.22
CA PRO A 73 -12.04 -1.46 22.34
C PRO A 73 -11.20 -1.22 23.58
N GLY A 74 -10.00 -0.66 23.42
CA GLY A 74 -9.04 -0.37 24.48
C GLY A 74 -8.29 -1.59 25.05
N LYS A 75 -8.47 -2.78 24.49
CA LYS A 75 -7.76 -4.00 24.90
C LYS A 75 -6.64 -4.33 23.92
N TYR A 76 -5.45 -3.82 24.22
CA TYR A 76 -4.27 -4.03 23.38
C TYR A 76 -3.62 -5.39 23.64
N ASP A 77 -3.19 -6.06 22.55
CA ASP A 77 -2.47 -7.33 22.58
C ASP A 77 -1.00 -7.09 23.00
N LYS A 78 -0.71 -7.27 24.28
CA LYS A 78 0.62 -7.03 24.85
C LYS A 78 1.66 -7.99 24.32
N ASP A 79 1.30 -9.25 24.11
CA ASP A 79 2.22 -10.26 23.61
C ASP A 79 2.63 -9.95 22.17
N PHE A 80 1.69 -9.42 21.35
CA PHE A 80 2.02 -8.93 20.02
C PHE A 80 2.92 -7.69 20.06
N LEU A 81 2.67 -6.75 20.98
CA LEU A 81 3.50 -5.56 21.15
C LEU A 81 4.93 -5.94 21.55
N GLU A 82 5.13 -6.87 22.49
CA GLU A 82 6.44 -7.39 22.89
C GLU A 82 7.16 -8.07 21.72
N TYR A 83 6.44 -8.88 20.95
CA TYR A 83 6.98 -9.51 19.73
C TYR A 83 7.45 -8.47 18.69
N ILE A 84 6.69 -7.39 18.45
CA ILE A 84 7.07 -6.31 17.54
C ILE A 84 8.31 -5.57 18.04
N GLU A 85 8.40 -5.31 19.35
CA GLU A 85 9.57 -4.67 19.95
C GLU A 85 10.85 -5.45 19.67
N GLU A 86 10.84 -6.77 19.94
CA GLU A 86 11.99 -7.63 19.67
C GLU A 86 12.37 -7.67 18.18
N LEU A 87 11.37 -7.72 17.30
CA LEU A 87 11.64 -7.73 15.86
C LEU A 87 12.25 -6.39 15.38
N LEU A 88 11.82 -5.27 15.93
CA LEU A 88 12.38 -3.95 15.61
C LEU A 88 13.83 -3.80 16.15
N LYS A 89 14.16 -4.36 17.32
CA LYS A 89 15.54 -4.41 17.84
C LYS A 89 16.47 -5.17 16.89
N ILE A 90 16.03 -6.29 16.32
CA ILE A 90 16.82 -7.02 15.31
C ILE A 90 17.04 -6.17 14.05
N ALA A 91 16.04 -5.40 13.62
CA ALA A 91 16.21 -4.46 12.49
C ALA A 91 17.24 -3.37 12.79
N GLU A 92 17.29 -2.85 14.03
CA GLU A 92 18.30 -1.90 14.50
C GLU A 92 19.71 -2.47 14.42
N GLU A 93 19.92 -3.68 14.93
CA GLU A 93 21.21 -4.39 14.85
C GLU A 93 21.71 -4.54 13.40
N LYS A 94 20.80 -4.75 12.47
CA LYS A 94 21.12 -4.81 11.03
C LYS A 94 21.24 -3.42 10.39
N LYS A 95 21.09 -2.32 11.13
CA LYS A 95 21.15 -0.92 10.65
C LYS A 95 20.18 -0.67 9.49
N ILE A 96 18.93 -1.07 9.69
CA ILE A 96 17.83 -0.83 8.77
C ILE A 96 16.90 0.19 9.41
N TYR A 97 16.64 1.29 8.72
CA TYR A 97 15.65 2.27 9.13
C TYR A 97 14.23 1.71 8.96
N VAL A 98 13.32 2.16 9.80
CA VAL A 98 11.93 1.70 9.78
C VAL A 98 11.00 2.91 9.89
N PHE A 99 9.94 2.94 9.12
CA PHE A 99 8.75 3.71 9.47
C PHE A 99 7.54 2.77 9.52
N ILE A 100 6.69 3.01 10.49
CA ILE A 100 5.52 2.18 10.77
C ILE A 100 4.43 2.57 9.79
N ASP A 101 3.82 1.57 9.19
CA ASP A 101 2.68 1.72 8.30
C ASP A 101 1.43 1.16 8.98
N PRO A 102 0.52 2.02 9.47
CA PRO A 102 -0.82 1.64 9.85
C PRO A 102 -1.61 1.14 8.64
N HIS A 103 -1.44 -0.16 8.36
CA HIS A 103 -1.92 -0.75 7.12
C HIS A 103 -3.39 -1.13 7.17
N GLN A 104 -4.10 -0.84 6.09
CA GLN A 104 -5.44 -1.29 5.82
C GLN A 104 -5.68 -1.41 4.31
N ASP A 105 -6.54 -2.36 3.94
CA ASP A 105 -7.22 -2.42 2.66
C ASP A 105 -8.70 -2.68 2.91
N CYS A 106 -9.58 -1.92 2.25
CA CYS A 106 -11.03 -2.08 2.35
C CYS A 106 -11.57 -2.15 3.79
N TRP A 107 -10.95 -1.42 4.71
CA TRP A 107 -11.29 -1.28 6.13
C TRP A 107 -10.87 -2.47 7.00
N SER A 108 -11.25 -3.70 6.68
CA SER A 108 -11.09 -4.86 7.55
C SER A 108 -11.04 -6.18 6.77
N ARG A 109 -10.49 -7.23 7.38
CA ARG A 109 -10.62 -8.61 6.88
C ARG A 109 -12.09 -8.98 6.67
N MET A 110 -12.99 -8.50 7.52
CA MET A 110 -14.42 -8.78 7.48
C MET A 110 -15.11 -8.16 6.26
N SER A 111 -14.50 -7.13 5.65
CA SER A 111 -14.97 -6.50 4.40
C SER A 111 -14.10 -6.81 3.18
N GLY A 112 -13.28 -7.86 3.25
CA GLY A 112 -12.50 -8.38 2.10
C GLY A 112 -11.10 -7.79 1.95
N GLY A 113 -10.68 -7.00 2.92
CA GLY A 113 -9.35 -6.41 3.02
C GLY A 113 -8.55 -6.86 4.23
N ASP A 114 -8.08 -5.90 4.99
CA ASP A 114 -7.39 -6.01 6.29
C ASP A 114 -7.46 -4.65 7.01
N GLY A 115 -6.92 -4.54 8.21
CA GLY A 115 -6.78 -3.25 8.93
C GLY A 115 -7.57 -3.21 10.23
N ALA A 116 -8.80 -2.72 10.20
CA ALA A 116 -9.60 -2.51 11.40
C ALA A 116 -10.14 -3.82 12.00
N PRO A 117 -10.23 -3.92 13.34
CA PRO A 117 -10.82 -5.06 14.02
C PRO A 117 -12.33 -5.17 13.75
N GLY A 118 -12.86 -6.41 13.82
CA GLY A 118 -14.27 -6.68 13.53
C GLY A 118 -15.25 -6.00 14.48
N TRP A 119 -14.86 -5.73 15.73
CA TRP A 119 -15.71 -5.02 16.71
C TRP A 119 -16.10 -3.60 16.23
N THR A 120 -15.34 -2.99 15.30
CA THR A 120 -15.70 -1.68 14.73
C THR A 120 -17.03 -1.71 14.00
N PHE A 121 -17.35 -2.81 13.30
CA PHE A 121 -18.67 -3.01 12.70
C PHE A 121 -19.76 -3.19 13.75
N GLU A 122 -19.51 -4.02 14.76
CA GLU A 122 -20.50 -4.29 15.81
C GLU A 122 -20.87 -3.02 16.57
N LYS A 123 -19.89 -2.16 16.87
CA LYS A 123 -20.11 -0.89 17.58
C LYS A 123 -21.01 0.09 16.82
N VAL A 124 -20.99 0.05 15.49
CA VAL A 124 -21.87 0.86 14.64
C VAL A 124 -23.19 0.14 14.30
N GLY A 125 -23.40 -1.07 14.82
CA GLY A 125 -24.63 -1.84 14.61
C GLY A 125 -24.64 -2.67 13.33
N ILE A 126 -23.49 -3.00 12.75
CA ILE A 126 -23.36 -3.78 11.52
C ILE A 126 -22.93 -5.22 11.84
N ASP A 127 -23.68 -6.20 11.32
CA ASP A 127 -23.37 -7.63 11.36
C ASP A 127 -22.58 -8.02 10.10
N PHE A 128 -21.26 -8.00 10.18
CA PHE A 128 -20.38 -8.33 9.08
C PHE A 128 -20.48 -9.80 8.63
N THR A 129 -21.01 -10.69 9.47
CA THR A 129 -21.19 -12.12 9.10
C THR A 129 -22.20 -12.30 7.96
N LYS A 130 -23.04 -11.29 7.72
CA LYS A 130 -24.02 -11.26 6.64
C LYS A 130 -23.45 -10.68 5.32
N PHE A 131 -22.26 -10.11 5.31
CA PHE A 131 -21.74 -9.38 4.15
C PHE A 131 -21.70 -10.21 2.87
N HIS A 132 -21.27 -11.47 2.95
CA HIS A 132 -21.24 -12.32 1.78
C HIS A 132 -22.63 -12.55 1.18
N GLU A 133 -23.60 -12.95 1.99
CA GLU A 133 -24.95 -13.27 1.52
C GLU A 133 -25.72 -12.02 1.04
N ALA A 134 -25.45 -10.88 1.65
CA ALA A 134 -26.01 -9.59 1.23
C ALA A 134 -25.30 -8.99 0.01
N GLY A 135 -24.11 -9.47 -0.37
CA GLY A 135 -23.28 -8.83 -1.40
C GLY A 135 -22.71 -7.49 -0.94
N ALA A 136 -22.51 -7.31 0.36
CA ALA A 136 -22.03 -6.07 0.99
C ALA A 136 -20.50 -5.97 1.05
N ALA A 137 -19.77 -7.03 0.70
CA ALA A 137 -18.33 -7.09 0.54
C ALA A 137 -17.92 -8.22 -0.42
N TRP A 138 -16.73 -8.09 -1.04
CA TRP A 138 -16.14 -9.09 -1.94
C TRP A 138 -15.16 -9.96 -1.16
N LEU A 139 -15.62 -11.12 -0.67
CA LEU A 139 -14.91 -11.98 0.26
C LEU A 139 -14.34 -13.22 -0.42
N MET A 140 -13.01 -13.29 -0.55
CA MET A 140 -12.35 -14.46 -1.16
C MET A 140 -12.70 -15.76 -0.44
N GLN A 141 -12.83 -15.75 0.87
CA GLN A 141 -13.16 -16.91 1.71
C GLN A 141 -14.43 -17.64 1.28
N TYR A 142 -15.36 -16.92 0.65
CA TYR A 142 -16.64 -17.45 0.15
C TYR A 142 -16.66 -17.62 -1.37
N LEU A 143 -15.93 -16.78 -2.10
CA LEU A 143 -15.98 -16.70 -3.56
C LEU A 143 -14.95 -17.60 -4.23
N TYR A 144 -13.85 -17.91 -3.55
CA TYR A 144 -12.79 -18.75 -4.10
C TYR A 144 -13.22 -20.21 -4.18
N ASN A 145 -13.14 -20.77 -5.39
CA ASN A 145 -13.43 -22.20 -5.63
C ASN A 145 -12.14 -22.92 -6.05
N PRO A 146 -11.59 -23.83 -5.22
CA PRO A 146 -10.38 -24.59 -5.58
C PRO A 146 -10.51 -25.44 -6.85
N ARG A 147 -11.75 -25.82 -7.24
CA ARG A 147 -12.02 -26.57 -8.48
C ARG A 147 -12.09 -25.65 -9.70
N ASN A 148 -12.34 -24.36 -9.49
CA ASN A 148 -12.36 -23.33 -10.53
C ASN A 148 -11.68 -22.05 -10.02
N PRO A 149 -10.32 -22.03 -9.90
CA PRO A 149 -9.59 -20.90 -9.33
C PRO A 149 -9.82 -19.57 -10.07
N SER A 150 -10.14 -19.63 -11.36
CA SER A 150 -10.42 -18.43 -12.17
C SER A 150 -11.72 -17.73 -11.82
N SER A 151 -12.58 -18.34 -10.99
CA SER A 151 -13.79 -17.67 -10.48
C SER A 151 -13.48 -16.53 -9.52
N TYR A 152 -12.26 -16.46 -8.97
CA TYR A 152 -11.76 -15.35 -8.17
C TYR A 152 -10.51 -14.76 -8.85
N PRO A 153 -10.67 -13.72 -9.66
CA PRO A 153 -9.53 -13.07 -10.32
C PRO A 153 -8.59 -12.42 -9.30
N SER A 154 -7.30 -12.47 -9.57
CA SER A 154 -6.31 -11.70 -8.82
C SER A 154 -6.67 -10.20 -8.85
N MET A 155 -6.39 -9.48 -7.76
CA MET A 155 -6.69 -8.05 -7.60
C MET A 155 -8.20 -7.67 -7.57
N SER A 156 -9.11 -8.66 -7.54
CA SER A 156 -10.55 -8.38 -7.51
C SER A 156 -11.07 -7.87 -6.16
N TRP A 157 -10.28 -7.99 -5.10
CA TRP A 157 -10.61 -7.53 -3.75
C TRP A 157 -10.95 -6.03 -3.68
N SER A 158 -10.33 -5.23 -4.55
CA SER A 158 -10.53 -3.77 -4.58
C SER A 158 -11.98 -3.35 -4.84
N GLN A 159 -12.83 -4.24 -5.37
CA GLN A 159 -14.27 -4.01 -5.52
C GLN A 159 -14.95 -3.72 -4.17
N SER A 160 -14.43 -4.26 -3.06
CA SER A 160 -14.99 -4.01 -1.73
C SER A 160 -14.94 -2.53 -1.33
N ARG A 161 -14.05 -1.72 -1.91
CA ARG A 161 -13.91 -0.28 -1.59
C ARG A 161 -15.22 0.51 -1.75
N ILE A 162 -16.05 0.13 -2.73
CA ILE A 162 -17.32 0.82 -3.04
C ILE A 162 -18.55 0.04 -2.57
N GLN A 163 -18.38 -1.11 -1.91
CA GLN A 163 -19.47 -1.88 -1.32
C GLN A 163 -19.81 -1.38 0.08
N PHE A 164 -20.98 -1.78 0.58
CA PHE A 164 -21.56 -1.27 1.82
C PHE A 164 -20.60 -1.32 3.02
N GLY A 165 -19.94 -2.46 3.26
CA GLY A 165 -19.11 -2.64 4.45
C GLY A 165 -17.97 -1.62 4.52
N CYS A 166 -17.15 -1.53 3.48
CA CYS A 166 -16.01 -0.63 3.43
C CYS A 166 -16.44 0.84 3.32
N ALA A 167 -17.31 1.17 2.35
CA ALA A 167 -17.68 2.56 2.08
C ALA A 167 -18.42 3.21 3.24
N THR A 168 -19.30 2.47 3.94
CA THR A 168 -19.96 2.95 5.15
C THR A 168 -18.95 3.29 6.25
N MET A 169 -18.02 2.36 6.54
CA MET A 169 -17.09 2.57 7.65
C MET A 169 -16.14 3.74 7.40
N PHE A 170 -15.62 3.91 6.18
CA PHE A 170 -14.80 5.09 5.86
C PHE A 170 -15.60 6.39 5.91
N THR A 171 -16.86 6.39 5.50
CA THR A 171 -17.73 7.57 5.65
C THR A 171 -17.92 7.95 7.10
N LEU A 172 -18.15 6.96 7.98
CA LEU A 172 -18.29 7.17 9.42
C LEU A 172 -16.96 7.61 10.07
N PHE A 173 -15.86 7.02 9.67
CA PHE A 173 -14.53 7.32 10.20
C PHE A 173 -14.07 8.75 9.89
N PHE A 174 -14.27 9.22 8.65
CA PHE A 174 -13.82 10.55 8.24
C PHE A 174 -14.88 11.64 8.45
N GLY A 175 -16.15 11.33 8.21
CA GLY A 175 -17.23 12.31 8.14
C GLY A 175 -18.42 12.01 9.06
N GLY A 176 -18.24 11.20 10.10
CA GLY A 176 -19.33 10.82 11.00
C GLY A 176 -20.00 12.00 11.71
N ARG A 177 -19.25 13.06 12.04
CA ARG A 177 -19.80 14.27 12.65
C ARG A 177 -20.78 14.99 11.72
N ASP A 178 -20.51 14.98 10.41
CA ASP A 178 -21.28 15.72 9.41
C ASP A 178 -22.40 14.87 8.80
N PHE A 179 -22.12 13.58 8.53
CA PHE A 179 -23.03 12.70 7.80
C PHE A 179 -23.77 11.69 8.67
N ALA A 180 -23.32 11.48 9.91
CA ALA A 180 -23.98 10.60 10.88
C ALA A 180 -23.98 11.22 12.29
N PRO A 181 -24.45 12.46 12.46
CA PRO A 181 -24.40 13.16 13.75
C PRO A 181 -25.17 12.44 14.86
N SER A 182 -26.18 11.65 14.53
CA SER A 182 -26.95 10.88 15.51
C SER A 182 -26.33 9.53 15.87
N CYS A 183 -25.23 9.13 15.21
CA CYS A 183 -24.52 7.90 15.52
C CYS A 183 -23.55 8.14 16.69
N ILE A 184 -24.04 7.83 17.90
CA ILE A 184 -23.30 8.02 19.15
C ILE A 184 -22.93 6.64 19.72
N ILE A 185 -21.64 6.45 20.01
CA ILE A 185 -21.10 5.23 20.61
C ILE A 185 -20.39 5.61 21.91
N ASP A 186 -20.79 5.01 23.02
CA ASP A 186 -20.24 5.25 24.35
C ASP A 186 -20.16 6.76 24.72
N GLY A 187 -21.17 7.54 24.27
CA GLY A 187 -21.31 8.99 24.53
C GLY A 187 -20.52 9.89 23.55
N GLN A 188 -19.85 9.33 22.56
CA GLN A 188 -19.08 10.07 21.54
C GLN A 188 -19.69 9.89 20.15
N ASN A 189 -19.52 10.90 19.26
CA ASN A 189 -19.83 10.70 17.85
C ASN A 189 -18.97 9.57 17.26
N VAL A 190 -19.54 8.80 16.35
CA VAL A 190 -18.88 7.64 15.71
C VAL A 190 -17.52 7.97 15.12
N GLN A 191 -17.34 9.17 14.53
CA GLN A 191 -16.04 9.61 14.00
C GLN A 191 -14.99 9.71 15.10
N ASP A 192 -15.34 10.39 16.21
CA ASP A 192 -14.43 10.58 17.34
C ASP A 192 -14.08 9.25 18.00
N TYR A 193 -15.09 8.39 18.15
CA TYR A 193 -14.91 7.06 18.70
C TYR A 193 -13.93 6.23 17.88
N LEU A 194 -14.16 6.09 16.57
CA LEU A 194 -13.33 5.27 15.70
C LEU A 194 -11.91 5.85 15.55
N GLN A 195 -11.78 7.17 15.34
CA GLN A 195 -10.47 7.81 15.19
C GLN A 195 -9.66 7.76 16.48
N SER A 196 -10.28 7.94 17.66
CA SER A 196 -9.56 7.87 18.92
C SER A 196 -9.03 6.47 19.21
N HIS A 197 -9.80 5.42 18.94
CA HIS A 197 -9.33 4.04 19.10
C HIS A 197 -8.20 3.72 18.13
N TYR A 198 -8.34 4.08 16.87
CA TYR A 198 -7.28 3.92 15.85
C TYR A 198 -5.97 4.62 16.30
N ILE A 199 -6.04 5.89 16.64
CA ILE A 199 -4.87 6.68 17.06
C ILE A 199 -4.25 6.08 18.34
N ASN A 200 -5.07 5.72 19.33
CA ASN A 200 -4.60 5.14 20.57
C ASN A 200 -3.94 3.77 20.39
N ALA A 201 -4.41 2.96 19.44
CA ALA A 201 -3.74 1.71 19.09
C ALA A 201 -2.31 1.96 18.56
N PHE A 202 -2.13 2.90 17.62
CA PHE A 202 -0.80 3.22 17.10
C PHE A 202 0.07 4.03 18.08
N LYS A 203 -0.53 4.72 19.06
CA LYS A 203 0.22 5.29 20.19
C LYS A 203 0.91 4.19 21.02
N GLN A 204 0.37 2.97 21.11
CA GLN A 204 1.07 1.86 21.79
C GLN A 204 2.39 1.55 21.08
N ILE A 205 2.39 1.53 19.75
CA ILE A 205 3.62 1.37 18.95
C ILE A 205 4.56 2.56 19.14
N ALA A 206 4.04 3.80 19.18
CA ALA A 206 4.87 4.98 19.41
C ALA A 206 5.54 4.98 20.79
N ILE A 207 4.85 4.50 21.82
CA ILE A 207 5.39 4.34 23.17
C ILE A 207 6.51 3.28 23.18
N LEU A 208 6.27 2.14 22.56
CA LEU A 208 7.19 1.03 22.45
C LEU A 208 8.46 1.41 21.68
N THR A 209 8.34 2.20 20.63
CA THR A 209 9.47 2.62 19.78
C THR A 209 10.19 3.88 20.25
N LYS A 210 9.74 4.47 21.37
CA LYS A 210 10.39 5.66 21.94
C LYS A 210 11.83 5.37 22.31
N GLY A 211 12.75 6.15 21.71
CA GLY A 211 14.20 5.99 21.96
C GLY A 211 14.90 5.01 21.01
N MET A 212 14.20 4.40 20.05
CA MET A 212 14.81 3.61 18.98
C MET A 212 15.22 4.55 17.81
N PRO A 213 16.52 4.83 17.61
CA PRO A 213 16.97 5.88 16.67
C PRO A 213 16.79 5.50 15.19
N HIS A 214 16.56 4.24 14.88
CA HIS A 214 16.31 3.74 13.54
C HIS A 214 14.82 3.87 13.12
N ILE A 215 13.92 4.17 14.05
CA ILE A 215 12.51 4.43 13.75
C ILE A 215 12.36 5.89 13.30
N LEU A 216 11.98 6.07 12.04
CA LEU A 216 11.84 7.39 11.42
C LEU A 216 10.52 8.08 11.78
N GLY A 217 9.47 7.29 11.99
CA GLY A 217 8.14 7.79 12.28
C GLY A 217 7.03 6.87 11.78
N PHE A 218 5.88 7.45 11.43
CA PHE A 218 4.65 6.72 11.15
C PHE A 218 3.98 7.24 9.88
N ASP A 219 3.47 6.34 9.06
CA ASP A 219 2.44 6.69 8.09
C ASP A 219 1.13 6.99 8.83
N SER A 220 0.29 7.84 8.26
CA SER A 220 -0.97 8.21 8.91
C SER A 220 -2.06 7.16 8.73
N LEU A 221 -2.16 6.60 7.53
CA LEU A 221 -3.08 5.53 7.16
C LEU A 221 -2.79 5.08 5.71
N ASN A 222 -2.58 3.78 5.48
CA ASN A 222 -2.42 3.23 4.13
C ASN A 222 -3.65 3.47 3.27
N GLU A 223 -3.47 3.98 2.06
CA GLU A 223 -4.48 4.13 0.99
C GLU A 223 -5.88 4.53 1.48
N PRO A 224 -6.04 5.67 2.17
CA PRO A 224 -7.33 6.10 2.67
C PRO A 224 -8.35 6.22 1.53
N THR A 225 -9.57 5.69 1.74
CA THR A 225 -10.64 5.81 0.75
C THR A 225 -11.71 6.81 1.19
N ILE A 226 -12.37 7.42 0.22
CA ILE A 226 -13.36 8.48 0.48
C ILE A 226 -14.68 7.94 1.08
N GLY A 227 -14.91 6.62 1.05
CA GLY A 227 -16.23 6.09 1.33
C GLY A 227 -17.28 6.64 0.37
N PHE A 228 -18.34 7.24 0.89
CA PHE A 228 -19.35 7.96 0.09
C PHE A 228 -19.08 9.46 -0.03
N ILE A 229 -18.09 10.00 0.73
CA ILE A 229 -17.81 11.44 0.81
C ILE A 229 -17.42 12.00 -0.57
N GLY A 230 -18.11 13.05 -1.01
CA GLY A 230 -17.89 13.67 -2.33
C GLY A 230 -18.63 12.99 -3.47
N LEU A 231 -19.39 11.92 -3.22
CA LEU A 231 -20.16 11.21 -4.24
C LEU A 231 -21.67 11.53 -4.15
N LYS A 232 -22.31 11.70 -5.29
CA LYS A 232 -23.77 11.72 -5.39
C LYS A 232 -24.31 10.31 -5.19
N LEU A 233 -25.47 10.18 -4.57
CA LEU A 233 -26.07 8.87 -4.27
C LEU A 233 -26.32 8.04 -5.53
N ASP A 234 -26.75 8.65 -6.63
CA ASP A 234 -26.95 7.99 -7.92
C ASP A 234 -25.66 7.68 -8.69
N GLY A 235 -24.50 8.09 -8.17
CA GLY A 235 -23.21 7.90 -8.81
C GLY A 235 -22.95 8.78 -10.04
N SER A 236 -23.81 9.76 -10.34
CA SER A 236 -23.70 10.58 -11.57
C SER A 236 -22.43 11.42 -11.65
N ASN A 237 -21.74 11.67 -10.54
CA ASN A 237 -20.44 12.35 -10.48
C ASN A 237 -19.25 11.41 -10.26
N ALA A 238 -19.49 10.10 -10.12
CA ALA A 238 -18.44 9.10 -9.95
C ALA A 238 -17.97 8.57 -11.31
N ASN A 239 -16.66 8.35 -11.47
CA ASN A 239 -16.13 7.70 -12.67
C ASN A 239 -16.25 6.17 -12.61
N LEU A 240 -17.49 5.67 -12.59
CA LEU A 240 -17.78 4.23 -12.53
C LEU A 240 -17.33 3.49 -13.81
N ASN A 241 -16.94 4.18 -14.87
CA ASN A 241 -16.52 3.57 -16.14
C ASN A 241 -15.11 2.98 -16.09
N GLU A 242 -14.31 3.37 -15.11
CA GLU A 242 -12.95 2.85 -14.90
C GLU A 242 -12.89 1.65 -13.96
N LEU A 243 -14.01 1.24 -13.35
CA LEU A 243 -14.08 0.14 -12.41
C LEU A 243 -14.18 -1.21 -13.13
N ILE A 244 -13.39 -2.17 -12.66
CA ILE A 244 -13.53 -3.60 -13.02
C ILE A 244 -14.26 -4.29 -11.88
N GLY A 245 -15.24 -5.13 -12.21
CA GLY A 245 -16.12 -5.79 -11.25
C GLY A 245 -17.48 -5.11 -11.13
N TYR A 246 -18.13 -5.25 -9.99
CA TYR A 246 -19.43 -4.62 -9.74
C TYR A 246 -19.29 -3.12 -9.54
N ALA A 247 -19.97 -2.33 -10.37
CA ALA A 247 -19.95 -0.87 -10.32
C ALA A 247 -21.11 -0.33 -9.47
N PHE A 248 -20.98 -0.44 -8.15
CA PHE A 248 -21.94 0.11 -7.21
C PHE A 248 -21.98 1.64 -7.25
N THR A 249 -23.18 2.21 -7.21
CA THR A 249 -23.39 3.59 -6.79
C THR A 249 -23.48 3.65 -5.26
N PRO A 250 -23.30 4.81 -4.60
CA PRO A 250 -23.49 4.92 -3.16
C PRO A 250 -24.85 4.40 -2.70
N ILE A 251 -25.92 4.72 -3.41
CA ILE A 251 -27.26 4.24 -3.04
C ILE A 251 -27.42 2.73 -3.22
N ASN A 252 -26.82 2.13 -4.27
CA ASN A 252 -26.85 0.67 -4.41
C ASN A 252 -26.17 -0.01 -3.22
N ALA A 253 -25.02 0.51 -2.78
CA ALA A 253 -24.30 -0.04 -1.63
C ALA A 253 -25.12 0.09 -0.34
N ILE A 254 -25.66 1.27 -0.05
CA ILE A 254 -26.49 1.55 1.13
C ILE A 254 -27.72 0.65 1.17
N LEU A 255 -28.48 0.58 0.08
CA LEU A 255 -29.71 -0.22 0.02
C LEU A 255 -29.44 -1.71 0.06
N THR A 256 -28.32 -2.18 -0.52
CA THR A 256 -27.87 -3.57 -0.38
C THR A 256 -27.65 -3.93 1.09
N GLY A 257 -26.94 -3.07 1.86
CA GLY A 257 -26.74 -3.24 3.30
C GLY A 257 -28.04 -3.18 4.11
N ALA A 258 -29.03 -2.41 3.65
CA ALA A 258 -30.35 -2.31 4.25
C ALA A 258 -31.30 -3.51 3.95
N GLY A 259 -30.87 -4.44 3.09
CA GLY A 259 -31.68 -5.62 2.73
C GLY A 259 -32.58 -5.44 1.49
N PHE A 260 -32.34 -4.44 0.67
CA PHE A 260 -33.07 -4.24 -0.57
C PHE A 260 -32.27 -4.77 -1.78
N PRO A 261 -32.85 -5.68 -2.59
CA PRO A 261 -32.20 -6.15 -3.81
C PRO A 261 -31.85 -4.99 -4.76
N GLN A 262 -30.64 -5.02 -5.34
CA GLN A 262 -30.15 -4.00 -6.24
C GLN A 262 -29.64 -4.61 -7.55
N LYS A 263 -29.99 -4.01 -8.68
CA LYS A 263 -29.42 -4.35 -9.99
C LYS A 263 -28.10 -3.58 -10.15
N VAL A 264 -26.97 -4.31 -10.22
CA VAL A 264 -25.64 -3.71 -10.30
C VAL A 264 -24.91 -4.22 -11.55
N PRO A 265 -24.41 -3.32 -12.43
CA PRO A 265 -23.65 -3.72 -13.60
C PRO A 265 -22.30 -4.31 -13.22
N PHE A 266 -21.91 -5.38 -13.91
CA PHE A 266 -20.60 -5.99 -13.81
C PHE A 266 -19.75 -5.62 -15.02
N LYS A 267 -18.55 -5.10 -14.81
CA LYS A 267 -17.65 -4.60 -15.82
C LYS A 267 -16.37 -5.41 -15.90
N GLU A 268 -15.89 -5.64 -17.10
CA GLU A 268 -14.66 -6.38 -17.39
C GLU A 268 -13.79 -5.65 -18.40
N ALA A 269 -12.48 -5.87 -18.32
CA ALA A 269 -11.55 -5.40 -19.35
C ALA A 269 -11.80 -6.19 -20.64
N LYS A 270 -12.25 -5.53 -21.70
CA LYS A 270 -12.46 -6.12 -23.04
C LYS A 270 -11.88 -5.24 -24.13
N GLY A 271 -10.94 -5.80 -24.89
CA GLY A 271 -10.23 -5.05 -25.92
C GLY A 271 -9.35 -3.96 -25.31
N LEU A 272 -9.58 -2.70 -25.71
CA LEU A 272 -8.82 -1.53 -25.23
C LEU A 272 -9.58 -0.73 -24.15
N GLY A 273 -10.60 -1.30 -23.51
CA GLY A 273 -11.39 -0.58 -22.51
C GLY A 273 -12.11 -1.50 -21.54
N ILE A 274 -12.84 -0.87 -20.62
CA ILE A 274 -13.70 -1.54 -19.65
C ILE A 274 -15.12 -1.48 -20.18
N LYS A 275 -15.82 -2.63 -20.22
CA LYS A 275 -17.19 -2.74 -20.74
C LYS A 275 -18.07 -3.47 -19.74
N GLU A 276 -19.32 -3.04 -19.65
CA GLU A 276 -20.37 -3.81 -18.99
C GLU A 276 -20.60 -5.13 -19.75
N THR A 277 -20.62 -6.22 -19.01
CA THR A 277 -20.78 -7.57 -19.56
C THR A 277 -22.04 -8.26 -19.10
N ARG A 278 -22.57 -7.87 -17.95
CA ARG A 278 -23.82 -8.32 -17.37
C ARG A 278 -24.32 -7.34 -16.31
N CYS A 279 -25.56 -7.49 -15.90
CA CYS A 279 -26.15 -6.80 -14.77
C CYS A 279 -26.80 -7.82 -13.87
N ASP A 280 -26.31 -7.93 -12.63
CA ASP A 280 -26.75 -8.96 -11.70
C ASP A 280 -27.63 -8.35 -10.60
N GLU A 281 -28.57 -9.12 -10.08
CA GLU A 281 -29.35 -8.76 -8.91
C GLU A 281 -28.55 -9.14 -7.65
N ILE A 282 -28.11 -8.13 -6.90
CA ILE A 282 -27.40 -8.28 -5.63
C ILE A 282 -28.41 -8.32 -4.48
N ASN A 283 -28.16 -9.16 -3.49
CA ASN A 283 -29.00 -9.38 -2.32
C ASN A 283 -30.46 -9.82 -2.62
N PRO A 284 -30.69 -10.82 -3.48
CA PRO A 284 -32.05 -11.29 -3.78
C PRO A 284 -32.76 -11.89 -2.56
N LYS A 285 -32.01 -12.31 -1.55
CA LYS A 285 -32.55 -12.85 -0.28
C LYS A 285 -33.01 -11.79 0.70
N LYS A 286 -32.83 -10.51 0.38
CA LYS A 286 -33.24 -9.36 1.23
C LYS A 286 -32.63 -9.37 2.64
N ILE A 287 -31.34 -9.71 2.73
CA ILE A 287 -30.62 -9.81 4.00
C ILE A 287 -30.16 -8.41 4.41
N SER A 288 -30.62 -7.94 5.57
CA SER A 288 -30.10 -6.71 6.18
C SER A 288 -28.80 -6.99 6.91
N CYS A 289 -27.78 -6.15 6.69
CA CYS A 289 -26.53 -6.19 7.43
C CYS A 289 -26.61 -5.48 8.79
N TRP A 290 -27.72 -4.83 9.12
CA TRP A 290 -27.90 -4.22 10.41
C TRP A 290 -28.21 -5.26 11.48
N ILE A 291 -27.62 -5.13 12.66
CA ILE A 291 -27.90 -5.97 13.83
C ILE A 291 -29.34 -5.70 14.30
N ASN A 292 -30.06 -6.74 14.68
CA ASN A 292 -31.42 -6.59 15.20
C ASN A 292 -31.47 -5.65 16.40
N GLY A 293 -32.32 -4.63 16.34
CA GLY A 293 -32.42 -3.58 17.35
C GLY A 293 -31.59 -2.34 17.07
N PHE A 294 -30.67 -2.37 16.11
CA PHE A 294 -29.99 -1.18 15.58
C PHE A 294 -30.76 -0.62 14.38
N GLU A 295 -30.90 0.69 14.35
CA GLU A 295 -31.50 1.38 13.22
C GLU A 295 -30.43 1.60 12.12
N ASP A 296 -30.82 1.44 10.85
CA ASP A 296 -29.99 1.82 9.72
C ASP A 296 -29.60 3.31 9.81
N ILE A 297 -28.32 3.58 9.99
CA ILE A 297 -27.77 4.93 10.18
C ILE A 297 -28.17 5.84 9.01
N TRP A 298 -28.05 5.36 7.78
CA TRP A 298 -28.34 6.17 6.58
C TRP A 298 -29.83 6.48 6.44
N LYS A 299 -30.70 5.57 6.86
CA LYS A 299 -32.14 5.82 6.95
C LYS A 299 -32.47 6.82 8.05
N LYS A 300 -31.87 6.67 9.22
CA LYS A 300 -32.01 7.55 10.37
C LYS A 300 -31.58 8.98 10.04
N GLU A 301 -30.44 9.14 9.35
CA GLU A 301 -29.93 10.44 8.89
C GLU A 301 -30.69 11.00 7.70
N GLY A 302 -31.66 10.27 7.18
CA GLY A 302 -32.52 10.75 6.11
C GLY A 302 -31.90 10.73 4.72
N VAL A 303 -30.90 9.90 4.48
CA VAL A 303 -30.31 9.67 3.15
C VAL A 303 -31.34 9.03 2.22
N TRP A 304 -32.11 8.07 2.76
CA TRP A 304 -33.16 7.36 2.07
C TRP A 304 -34.38 7.11 2.99
N LYS A 305 -35.51 6.75 2.41
CA LYS A 305 -36.70 6.33 3.14
C LYS A 305 -37.48 5.29 2.34
N VAL A 306 -38.48 4.65 2.93
CA VAL A 306 -39.47 3.86 2.18
C VAL A 306 -40.69 4.71 1.83
N ASN A 307 -41.27 4.43 0.65
CA ASN A 307 -42.57 4.99 0.25
C ASN A 307 -43.74 4.12 0.81
N GLU A 308 -44.96 4.48 0.43
CA GLU A 308 -46.20 3.77 0.84
C GLU A 308 -46.24 2.31 0.36
N ASN A 309 -45.49 1.97 -0.69
CA ASN A 309 -45.38 0.63 -1.25
C ASN A 309 -44.22 -0.18 -0.66
N ASN A 310 -43.55 0.29 0.41
CA ASN A 310 -42.33 -0.28 0.97
C ASN A 310 -41.13 -0.28 0.00
N GLU A 311 -41.10 0.60 -0.99
CA GLU A 311 -39.97 0.74 -1.91
C GLU A 311 -39.00 1.84 -1.39
N PRO A 312 -37.67 1.61 -1.49
CA PRO A 312 -36.69 2.59 -1.06
C PRO A 312 -36.63 3.76 -2.05
N ILE A 313 -36.59 4.97 -1.52
CA ILE A 313 -36.43 6.20 -2.31
C ILE A 313 -35.35 7.09 -1.72
N ILE A 314 -34.56 7.72 -2.59
CA ILE A 314 -33.57 8.73 -2.23
C ILE A 314 -34.28 10.00 -1.73
N ARG A 315 -33.83 10.56 -0.63
CA ARG A 315 -34.34 11.85 -0.12
C ARG A 315 -33.51 13.03 -0.61
N ASN A 316 -32.20 12.90 -0.61
CA ASN A 316 -31.28 13.94 -1.04
C ASN A 316 -30.12 13.30 -1.80
N ASN A 317 -30.06 13.46 -3.14
CA ASN A 317 -29.01 12.89 -3.98
C ASN A 317 -27.63 13.49 -3.69
N ASP A 318 -27.59 14.71 -3.18
CA ASP A 318 -26.37 15.47 -2.91
C ASP A 318 -25.89 15.37 -1.44
N TYR A 319 -26.42 14.41 -0.65
CA TYR A 319 -26.19 14.28 0.77
C TYR A 319 -24.70 14.27 1.16
N PHE A 320 -23.86 13.57 0.40
CA PHE A 320 -22.44 13.44 0.71
C PHE A 320 -21.52 14.42 -0.07
N ILE A 321 -22.06 15.34 -0.87
CA ILE A 321 -21.26 16.31 -1.63
C ILE A 321 -21.27 17.71 -1.03
N GLU A 322 -22.19 17.99 -0.11
CA GLU A 322 -22.26 19.27 0.59
C GLU A 322 -22.63 19.08 2.06
N HIS A 323 -22.17 20.00 2.90
CA HIS A 323 -22.56 20.09 4.31
C HIS A 323 -22.88 21.53 4.66
N LYS A 324 -24.08 21.77 5.28
CA LYS A 324 -24.57 23.13 5.65
C LYS A 324 -24.50 24.13 4.49
N GLY A 325 -24.85 23.68 3.27
CA GLY A 325 -24.86 24.51 2.07
C GLY A 325 -23.48 24.84 1.48
N LYS A 326 -22.41 24.16 1.93
CA LYS A 326 -21.07 24.31 1.38
C LYS A 326 -20.62 23.02 0.71
N LYS A 327 -20.07 23.14 -0.50
CA LYS A 327 -19.42 22.02 -1.17
C LYS A 327 -18.21 21.58 -0.36
N ILE A 328 -18.12 20.29 -0.10
CA ILE A 328 -17.01 19.68 0.62
C ILE A 328 -15.82 19.40 -0.28
N ASN A 329 -14.64 19.35 0.33
CA ASN A 329 -13.42 18.82 -0.25
C ASN A 329 -12.87 17.74 0.68
N TYR A 330 -12.82 16.49 0.23
CA TYR A 330 -12.41 15.36 1.07
C TYR A 330 -11.01 15.57 1.68
N PHE A 331 -10.05 16.05 0.90
CA PHE A 331 -8.67 16.24 1.38
C PHE A 331 -8.58 17.30 2.47
N ARG A 332 -9.18 18.46 2.25
CA ARG A 332 -9.13 19.60 3.17
C ARG A 332 -10.00 19.38 4.41
N ASP A 333 -11.22 18.90 4.21
CA ASP A 333 -12.25 18.95 5.27
C ASP A 333 -12.26 17.69 6.14
N TYR A 334 -11.72 16.55 5.65
CA TYR A 334 -11.78 15.26 6.34
C TYR A 334 -10.41 14.61 6.51
N LEU A 335 -9.64 14.41 5.43
CA LEU A 335 -8.36 13.72 5.52
C LEU A 335 -7.29 14.55 6.24
N SER A 336 -7.17 15.84 5.92
CA SER A 336 -6.19 16.73 6.58
C SER A 336 -6.41 16.86 8.09
N PRO A 337 -7.63 17.08 8.61
CA PRO A 337 -7.86 17.09 10.05
C PRO A 337 -7.47 15.78 10.74
N PHE A 338 -7.75 14.64 10.10
CA PHE A 338 -7.32 13.34 10.62
C PHE A 338 -5.79 13.22 10.68
N ILE A 339 -5.07 13.57 9.59
CA ILE A 339 -3.60 13.55 9.57
C ILE A 339 -3.01 14.47 10.64
N CYS A 340 -3.59 15.66 10.83
CA CYS A 340 -3.15 16.59 11.87
C CYS A 340 -3.34 16.02 13.29
N SER A 341 -4.50 15.43 13.55
CA SER A 341 -4.82 14.80 14.85
C SER A 341 -3.91 13.61 15.13
N PHE A 342 -3.70 12.74 14.13
CA PHE A 342 -2.76 11.63 14.23
C PHE A 342 -1.34 12.10 14.51
N ALA A 343 -0.87 13.11 13.77
CA ALA A 343 0.46 13.69 13.95
C ALA A 343 0.67 14.28 15.36
N GLU A 344 -0.30 15.01 15.88
CA GLU A 344 -0.28 15.60 17.22
C GLU A 344 -0.14 14.51 18.29
N GLU A 345 -0.97 13.47 18.20
CA GLU A 345 -1.01 12.40 19.20
C GLU A 345 0.24 11.51 19.15
N ILE A 346 0.76 11.16 17.97
CA ILE A 346 2.02 10.40 17.84
C ILE A 346 3.21 11.22 18.35
N ARG A 347 3.26 12.51 18.03
CA ARG A 347 4.33 13.43 18.48
C ARG A 347 4.25 13.79 19.96
N SER A 348 3.11 13.62 20.61
CA SER A 348 3.01 13.73 22.06
C SER A 348 3.89 12.72 22.79
N ILE A 349 4.22 11.59 22.15
CA ILE A 349 5.09 10.54 22.66
C ILE A 349 6.56 10.81 22.31
N ASN A 350 6.84 11.12 21.05
CA ASN A 350 8.17 11.49 20.55
C ASN A 350 8.04 12.60 19.49
N PRO A 351 8.42 13.85 19.82
CA PRO A 351 8.30 15.02 18.92
C PRO A 351 9.05 14.89 17.60
N ASP A 352 10.08 14.03 17.55
CA ASP A 352 10.93 13.85 16.37
C ASP A 352 10.32 12.90 15.32
N ASN A 353 9.19 12.24 15.64
CA ASN A 353 8.51 11.36 14.69
C ASN A 353 8.12 12.11 13.41
N VAL A 354 8.65 11.65 12.29
CA VAL A 354 8.21 12.08 10.96
C VAL A 354 6.85 11.45 10.67
N ILE A 355 5.92 12.24 10.14
CA ILE A 355 4.64 11.72 9.68
C ILE A 355 4.68 11.60 8.17
N PHE A 356 4.49 10.39 7.69
CA PHE A 356 4.27 10.10 6.28
C PHE A 356 2.78 10.26 5.99
N TYR A 357 2.44 10.77 4.82
CA TYR A 357 1.05 10.94 4.44
C TYR A 357 0.82 10.54 3.00
N GLU A 358 -0.34 10.03 2.76
CA GLU A 358 -0.84 9.71 1.45
C GLU A 358 -2.32 10.10 1.31
N GLY A 359 -2.86 9.92 0.15
CA GLY A 359 -4.28 10.10 -0.12
C GLY A 359 -4.72 9.02 -1.11
N PRO A 360 -6.01 8.99 -1.47
CA PRO A 360 -6.49 8.07 -2.49
C PRO A 360 -5.61 8.15 -3.74
N ALA A 361 -4.91 7.07 -4.08
CA ALA A 361 -3.84 7.05 -5.09
C ALA A 361 -4.31 7.59 -6.46
N GLU A 362 -5.52 7.25 -6.86
CA GLU A 362 -6.13 7.72 -8.11
C GLU A 362 -6.37 9.23 -8.14
N ALA A 363 -6.90 9.79 -7.05
CA ALA A 363 -7.17 11.22 -6.95
C ALA A 363 -5.88 12.03 -6.97
N ILE A 364 -4.85 11.52 -6.27
CA ILE A 364 -3.52 12.14 -6.23
C ILE A 364 -2.89 12.17 -7.61
N LEU A 365 -2.87 11.07 -8.35
CA LEU A 365 -2.29 11.00 -9.68
C LEU A 365 -2.99 11.89 -10.70
N LYS A 366 -4.31 12.02 -10.63
CA LYS A 366 -5.09 12.91 -11.52
C LYS A 366 -5.03 14.38 -11.07
N GLY A 367 -4.60 14.69 -9.84
CA GLY A 367 -4.42 16.03 -9.31
C GLY A 367 -5.69 16.88 -9.23
N LYS A 368 -6.88 16.24 -9.34
CA LYS A 368 -8.18 16.91 -9.30
C LYS A 368 -8.62 17.07 -7.84
N ASP A 369 -8.99 18.29 -7.50
CA ASP A 369 -9.59 18.67 -6.21
C ASP A 369 -8.71 18.32 -4.98
N VAL A 370 -7.41 18.06 -5.18
CA VAL A 370 -6.46 17.81 -4.08
C VAL A 370 -6.12 19.12 -3.41
N GLU A 371 -6.48 19.25 -2.14
CA GLU A 371 -6.22 20.41 -1.31
C GLU A 371 -5.90 19.96 0.12
N PHE A 372 -4.63 19.92 0.48
CA PHE A 372 -4.19 19.53 1.83
C PHE A 372 -3.89 20.74 2.71
N ILE A 373 -4.20 20.60 4.00
CA ILE A 373 -3.73 21.45 5.09
C ILE A 373 -2.98 20.54 6.06
N LEU A 374 -1.65 20.57 6.01
CA LEU A 374 -0.83 19.55 6.65
C LEU A 374 0.07 20.14 7.75
N PRO A 375 0.45 19.35 8.78
CA PRO A 375 1.38 19.78 9.81
C PRO A 375 2.81 19.92 9.24
N LYS A 376 3.73 20.48 10.02
CA LYS A 376 5.17 20.52 9.68
C LYS A 376 5.80 19.14 9.84
N ASN A 377 7.06 18.97 9.33
CA ASN A 377 7.87 17.74 9.45
C ASN A 377 7.14 16.49 8.95
N ILE A 378 6.68 16.56 7.71
CA ILE A 378 5.96 15.48 7.03
C ILE A 378 6.72 15.02 5.79
N VAL A 379 6.40 13.83 5.33
CA VAL A 379 6.90 13.24 4.09
C VAL A 379 5.71 12.81 3.23
N ASN A 380 5.73 13.24 1.98
CA ASN A 380 4.76 12.80 0.97
C ASN A 380 5.09 11.35 0.57
N ALA A 381 4.16 10.41 0.79
CA ALA A 381 4.38 8.97 0.59
C ALA A 381 3.39 8.33 -0.41
N PRO A 382 3.17 8.90 -1.60
CA PRO A 382 2.18 8.39 -2.54
C PRO A 382 2.60 7.03 -3.10
N HIS A 383 1.60 6.25 -3.55
CA HIS A 383 1.79 4.99 -4.25
C HIS A 383 1.80 5.17 -5.77
N TRP A 384 2.56 4.30 -6.45
CA TRP A 384 2.61 4.30 -7.90
C TRP A 384 2.70 2.88 -8.46
N TYR A 385 1.82 2.55 -9.38
CA TYR A 385 1.83 1.27 -10.09
C TYR A 385 1.67 1.48 -11.60
N ASP A 386 2.28 0.60 -12.39
CA ASP A 386 1.97 0.44 -13.82
C ASP A 386 0.61 -0.25 -13.97
N VAL A 387 -0.44 0.56 -14.02
CA VAL A 387 -1.83 0.11 -14.06
C VAL A 387 -2.10 -0.80 -15.26
N ALA A 388 -1.43 -0.58 -16.40
CA ALA A 388 -1.57 -1.44 -17.56
C ALA A 388 -1.01 -2.86 -17.28
N THR A 389 0.15 -2.97 -16.60
CA THR A 389 0.69 -4.27 -16.18
C THR A 389 -0.19 -4.95 -15.14
N MET A 390 -0.73 -4.18 -14.19
CA MET A 390 -1.67 -4.67 -13.18
C MET A 390 -2.96 -5.23 -13.81
N GLY A 391 -3.65 -4.40 -14.59
CA GLY A 391 -4.95 -4.76 -15.18
C GLY A 391 -4.88 -5.85 -16.24
N LEU A 392 -3.81 -5.86 -17.06
CA LEU A 392 -3.62 -6.88 -18.09
C LEU A 392 -2.91 -8.15 -17.57
N HIS A 393 -2.42 -8.11 -16.35
CA HIS A 393 -1.61 -9.17 -15.74
C HIS A 393 -0.45 -9.62 -16.66
N ARG A 394 0.14 -8.62 -17.35
CA ARG A 394 1.20 -8.81 -18.35
C ARG A 394 1.98 -7.52 -18.54
N PHE A 395 3.30 -7.60 -18.39
CA PHE A 395 4.18 -6.50 -18.77
C PHE A 395 4.39 -6.46 -20.28
N MET A 396 4.09 -5.32 -20.89
CA MET A 396 4.28 -5.08 -22.33
C MET A 396 5.22 -3.90 -22.54
N ASP A 397 6.23 -4.11 -23.36
CA ASP A 397 7.26 -3.12 -23.68
C ASP A 397 7.07 -2.45 -25.06
N THR A 398 6.02 -2.82 -25.78
CA THR A 398 5.70 -2.31 -27.11
C THR A 398 4.51 -1.36 -27.13
N PHE A 399 3.54 -1.58 -26.26
CA PHE A 399 2.45 -0.66 -26.01
C PHE A 399 2.01 -0.72 -24.55
N SER A 400 1.41 0.36 -24.05
CA SER A 400 0.83 0.47 -22.72
C SER A 400 -0.30 1.49 -22.73
N TYR A 401 -0.95 1.70 -21.61
CA TYR A 401 -1.98 2.71 -21.42
C TYR A 401 -1.56 3.67 -20.31
N ASP A 402 -1.60 4.96 -20.62
CA ASP A 402 -1.38 6.03 -19.64
C ASP A 402 -2.74 6.46 -19.11
N PHE A 403 -3.06 6.01 -17.91
CA PHE A 403 -4.35 6.29 -17.30
C PHE A 403 -4.51 7.74 -16.78
N ILE A 404 -3.39 8.48 -16.62
CA ILE A 404 -3.43 9.90 -16.24
C ILE A 404 -3.82 10.75 -17.43
N GLU A 405 -3.20 10.50 -18.59
CA GLU A 405 -3.52 11.21 -19.85
C GLU A 405 -4.55 10.47 -20.70
N GLU A 406 -5.07 9.36 -20.22
CA GLU A 406 -6.12 8.53 -20.84
C GLU A 406 -5.80 8.18 -22.32
N LYS A 407 -4.52 7.83 -22.59
CA LYS A 407 -4.06 7.54 -23.94
C LYS A 407 -3.24 6.27 -24.05
N ILE A 408 -3.31 5.65 -25.24
CA ILE A 408 -2.45 4.51 -25.58
C ILE A 408 -1.05 5.02 -25.91
N LEU A 409 -0.06 4.34 -25.36
CA LEU A 409 1.37 4.60 -25.60
C LEU A 409 1.93 3.53 -26.52
N PHE A 410 2.68 3.93 -27.53
CA PHE A 410 3.38 3.02 -28.43
C PHE A 410 4.89 3.17 -28.32
N GLY A 411 5.56 2.03 -28.16
CA GLY A 411 7.02 1.90 -28.12
C GLY A 411 7.66 2.24 -26.77
N LYS A 412 8.83 1.66 -26.56
CA LYS A 412 9.59 1.71 -25.29
C LYS A 412 9.87 3.13 -24.80
N ARG A 413 10.20 4.05 -25.72
CA ARG A 413 10.53 5.43 -25.38
C ARG A 413 9.32 6.18 -24.80
N ALA A 414 8.14 6.00 -25.39
CA ALA A 414 6.92 6.64 -24.92
C ALA A 414 6.51 6.13 -23.54
N ILE A 415 6.59 4.81 -23.33
CA ILE A 415 6.23 4.17 -22.04
C ILE A 415 7.18 4.64 -20.94
N LYS A 416 8.51 4.59 -21.14
CA LYS A 416 9.48 5.07 -20.15
C LYS A 416 9.31 6.57 -19.83
N LYS A 417 9.00 7.40 -20.83
CA LYS A 417 8.71 8.82 -20.62
C LYS A 417 7.45 9.04 -19.79
N ALA A 418 6.42 8.20 -19.97
CA ALA A 418 5.21 8.26 -19.16
C ALA A 418 5.49 7.90 -17.69
N PHE A 419 6.23 6.83 -17.41
CA PHE A 419 6.61 6.46 -16.04
C PHE A 419 7.41 7.57 -15.35
N TYR A 420 8.42 8.13 -16.04
CA TYR A 420 9.17 9.28 -15.53
C TYR A 420 8.24 10.45 -15.18
N ARG A 421 7.33 10.83 -16.08
CA ARG A 421 6.41 11.96 -15.88
C ARG A 421 5.44 11.71 -14.73
N GLN A 422 4.86 10.52 -14.64
CA GLN A 422 3.93 10.15 -13.56
C GLN A 422 4.60 10.29 -12.18
N LEU A 423 5.82 9.75 -12.03
CA LEU A 423 6.60 9.90 -10.81
C LEU A 423 7.04 11.33 -10.53
N SER A 424 7.39 12.10 -11.56
CA SER A 424 7.68 13.54 -11.45
C SER A 424 6.47 14.32 -10.96
N THR A 425 5.27 13.98 -11.42
CA THR A 425 4.02 14.59 -10.95
C THR A 425 3.83 14.38 -9.45
N LEU A 426 4.01 13.16 -8.95
CA LEU A 426 3.90 12.85 -7.52
C LEU A 426 4.88 13.65 -6.68
N LYS A 427 6.13 13.82 -7.15
CA LYS A 427 7.13 14.68 -6.49
C LYS A 427 6.72 16.14 -6.48
N THR A 428 6.18 16.64 -7.60
CA THR A 428 5.75 18.04 -7.73
C THR A 428 4.58 18.37 -6.81
N MET A 429 3.72 17.41 -6.53
CA MET A 429 2.59 17.58 -5.61
C MET A 429 3.06 17.90 -4.18
N ALA A 430 4.19 17.33 -3.72
CA ALA A 430 4.76 17.68 -2.44
C ALA A 430 5.16 19.18 -2.37
N VAL A 431 5.67 19.74 -3.48
CA VAL A 431 5.97 21.17 -3.56
C VAL A 431 4.69 22.00 -3.43
N LYS A 432 3.61 21.56 -4.08
CA LYS A 432 2.35 22.30 -4.12
C LYS A 432 1.56 22.24 -2.80
N TYR A 433 1.51 21.07 -2.16
CA TYR A 433 0.59 20.82 -1.04
C TYR A 433 1.26 20.68 0.33
N SER A 434 2.57 20.46 0.38
CA SER A 434 3.31 20.25 1.63
C SER A 434 4.59 21.06 1.74
N ALA A 435 4.60 22.27 1.17
CA ALA A 435 5.72 23.23 1.24
C ALA A 435 7.09 22.64 0.84
N GLY A 436 7.11 21.72 -0.13
CA GLY A 436 8.32 21.09 -0.61
C GLY A 436 8.85 19.97 0.28
N SER A 437 7.99 19.30 1.05
CA SER A 437 8.39 18.14 1.85
C SER A 437 9.06 17.06 1.00
N PRO A 438 9.97 16.25 1.58
CA PRO A 438 10.53 15.10 0.87
C PRO A 438 9.44 14.15 0.35
N THR A 439 9.74 13.47 -0.75
CA THR A 439 8.85 12.46 -1.31
C THR A 439 9.51 11.07 -1.26
N ILE A 440 8.77 10.09 -0.78
CA ILE A 440 9.06 8.67 -0.91
C ILE A 440 7.89 8.00 -1.64
N ILE A 441 8.16 7.19 -2.65
CA ILE A 441 7.11 6.34 -3.20
C ILE A 441 6.87 5.23 -2.20
N GLY A 442 5.75 5.30 -1.46
CA GLY A 442 5.40 4.38 -0.36
C GLY A 442 5.21 2.95 -0.84
N GLU A 443 4.61 2.82 -2.04
CA GLU A 443 4.50 1.53 -2.72
C GLU A 443 4.70 1.66 -4.21
N PHE A 444 5.36 0.66 -4.79
CA PHE A 444 5.41 0.39 -6.23
C PHE A 444 5.86 -1.06 -6.45
N GLY A 445 5.43 -1.66 -7.54
CA GLY A 445 5.80 -3.05 -7.80
C GLY A 445 5.10 -3.63 -9.03
N LEU A 446 5.15 -4.94 -9.16
CA LEU A 446 4.40 -5.69 -10.16
C LEU A 446 4.09 -7.09 -9.66
N PRO A 447 2.99 -7.71 -10.13
CA PRO A 447 2.68 -9.10 -9.79
C PRO A 447 3.72 -10.08 -10.35
N TYR A 448 4.11 -11.08 -9.59
CA TYR A 448 5.07 -12.11 -10.04
C TYR A 448 4.42 -13.25 -10.82
N ASP A 449 3.12 -13.38 -10.75
CA ASP A 449 2.33 -14.39 -11.48
C ASP A 449 1.88 -13.92 -12.89
N ILE A 450 2.35 -12.76 -13.37
CA ILE A 450 2.10 -12.28 -14.73
C ILE A 450 2.42 -13.33 -15.81
N ASN A 451 1.85 -13.12 -17.00
CA ASN A 451 2.01 -14.04 -18.13
C ASN A 451 1.57 -15.49 -17.78
N LYS A 452 0.48 -15.64 -17.01
CA LYS A 452 -0.07 -16.94 -16.59
C LYS A 452 0.96 -17.80 -15.84
N LYS A 453 1.67 -17.21 -14.89
CA LYS A 453 2.70 -17.88 -14.06
C LYS A 453 3.82 -18.54 -14.87
N ARG A 454 4.15 -17.99 -16.06
CA ARG A 454 5.19 -18.54 -16.94
C ARG A 454 6.54 -18.61 -16.23
N ALA A 455 6.87 -17.58 -15.43
CA ALA A 455 8.13 -17.52 -14.70
C ALA A 455 8.34 -18.72 -13.78
N TYR A 456 7.31 -19.18 -13.06
CA TYR A 456 7.39 -20.32 -12.14
C TYR A 456 7.68 -21.64 -12.86
N ARG A 457 7.08 -21.85 -14.04
CA ARG A 457 7.40 -23.02 -14.87
C ARG A 457 8.82 -22.95 -15.40
N THR A 458 9.23 -21.77 -15.90
CA THR A 458 10.57 -21.58 -16.42
C THR A 458 11.65 -21.73 -15.35
N PHE A 459 11.35 -21.34 -14.09
CA PHE A 459 12.30 -21.45 -12.97
C PHE A 459 12.73 -22.89 -12.69
N LYS A 460 11.85 -23.86 -12.88
CA LYS A 460 12.17 -25.29 -12.69
C LYS A 460 13.25 -25.78 -13.63
N ASP A 461 13.23 -25.32 -14.88
CA ASP A 461 14.11 -25.81 -15.95
C ASP A 461 15.28 -24.87 -16.23
N LYS A 462 15.06 -23.56 -16.15
CA LYS A 462 16.01 -22.48 -16.53
C LYS A 462 15.88 -21.29 -15.59
N PRO A 463 16.32 -21.41 -14.33
CA PRO A 463 16.10 -20.38 -13.29
C PRO A 463 16.67 -19.01 -13.69
N GLU A 464 17.79 -18.96 -14.41
CA GLU A 464 18.45 -17.73 -14.87
C GLU A 464 17.60 -16.92 -15.89
N LYS A 465 16.63 -17.55 -16.57
CA LYS A 465 15.73 -16.94 -17.56
C LYS A 465 14.32 -16.67 -17.04
N ALA A 466 13.98 -17.22 -15.89
CA ALA A 466 12.62 -17.22 -15.38
C ALA A 466 12.03 -15.82 -15.26
N TRP A 467 12.80 -14.90 -14.74
CA TRP A 467 12.35 -13.56 -14.34
C TRP A 467 12.62 -12.46 -15.38
N ALA A 468 12.94 -12.79 -16.61
CA ALA A 468 13.36 -11.81 -17.64
C ALA A 468 12.36 -10.65 -17.84
N SER A 469 11.05 -10.95 -17.86
CA SER A 469 10.00 -9.90 -17.99
C SER A 469 9.92 -9.02 -16.75
N HIS A 470 10.02 -9.61 -15.55
CA HIS A 470 9.99 -8.90 -14.27
C HIS A 470 11.24 -8.03 -14.09
N ILE A 471 12.42 -8.56 -14.41
CA ILE A 471 13.68 -7.79 -14.41
C ILE A 471 13.56 -6.58 -15.32
N LYS A 472 12.98 -6.74 -16.52
CA LYS A 472 12.80 -5.65 -17.46
C LYS A 472 11.84 -4.59 -16.93
N ALA A 473 10.70 -4.99 -16.38
CA ALA A 473 9.71 -4.08 -15.78
C ALA A 473 10.33 -3.30 -14.63
N LEU A 474 10.90 -3.99 -13.64
CA LEU A 474 11.56 -3.37 -12.49
C LEU A 474 12.71 -2.44 -12.91
N THR A 475 13.49 -2.83 -13.94
CA THR A 475 14.52 -1.93 -14.46
C THR A 475 13.92 -0.60 -14.93
N TRP A 476 12.78 -0.61 -15.64
CA TRP A 476 12.16 0.61 -16.12
C TRP A 476 11.52 1.44 -15.00
N TYR A 477 10.96 0.79 -13.99
CA TYR A 477 10.41 1.47 -12.82
C TYR A 477 11.51 2.16 -12.03
N TYR A 478 12.60 1.45 -11.74
CA TYR A 478 13.75 2.03 -11.05
C TYR A 478 14.50 3.07 -11.90
N ASP A 479 14.57 2.92 -13.23
CA ASP A 479 15.13 3.98 -14.10
C ASP A 479 14.36 5.29 -13.94
N ALA A 480 13.03 5.22 -13.82
CA ALA A 480 12.19 6.41 -13.64
C ALA A 480 12.28 6.99 -12.21
N ILE A 481 12.40 6.15 -11.18
CA ILE A 481 12.63 6.53 -9.78
C ILE A 481 13.98 7.23 -9.64
N ASP A 482 15.05 6.63 -10.19
CA ASP A 482 16.42 7.15 -10.14
C ASP A 482 16.54 8.50 -10.86
N ALA A 483 15.94 8.61 -12.05
CA ALA A 483 15.96 9.85 -12.83
C ALA A 483 15.22 11.01 -12.16
N ASN A 484 14.25 10.72 -11.29
CA ASN A 484 13.55 11.71 -10.46
C ASN A 484 14.23 11.94 -9.10
N LEU A 485 15.31 11.20 -8.77
CA LEU A 485 15.98 11.22 -7.46
C LEU A 485 15.00 10.97 -6.30
N LEU A 486 14.09 10.01 -6.46
CA LEU A 486 13.06 9.67 -5.48
C LEU A 486 13.54 8.58 -4.52
N ASN A 487 13.13 8.72 -3.27
CA ASN A 487 13.11 7.61 -2.32
C ASN A 487 11.95 6.66 -2.67
N SER A 488 12.07 5.38 -2.31
CA SER A 488 11.02 4.42 -2.66
C SER A 488 11.01 3.19 -1.76
N CYS A 489 9.82 2.59 -1.53
CA CYS A 489 9.62 1.30 -0.89
C CYS A 489 8.92 0.36 -1.89
N GLN A 490 9.60 -0.73 -2.28
CA GLN A 490 9.02 -1.70 -3.21
C GLN A 490 7.97 -2.56 -2.51
N TRP A 491 6.79 -2.71 -3.10
CA TRP A 491 5.78 -3.68 -2.69
C TRP A 491 6.08 -5.02 -3.34
N ASN A 492 6.35 -6.10 -2.59
CA ASN A 492 6.72 -6.18 -1.19
C ASN A 492 7.81 -7.25 -0.97
N TYR A 493 8.22 -7.48 0.26
CA TYR A 493 9.02 -8.63 0.69
C TYR A 493 8.22 -9.43 1.71
N ASN A 494 7.74 -10.62 1.31
CA ASN A 494 6.94 -11.48 2.16
C ASN A 494 7.63 -12.83 2.38
N PRO A 495 8.18 -13.10 3.57
CA PRO A 495 8.80 -14.39 3.91
C PRO A 495 7.86 -15.59 3.79
N ALA A 496 6.55 -15.38 3.93
CA ALA A 496 5.56 -16.45 3.85
C ALA A 496 5.06 -16.72 2.42
N ASN A 497 5.51 -15.95 1.41
CA ASN A 497 5.06 -16.12 0.03
C ASN A 497 5.32 -17.52 -0.53
N CYS A 498 4.39 -18.00 -1.35
CA CYS A 498 4.54 -19.22 -2.14
C CYS A 498 3.87 -19.09 -3.52
N ASN A 499 4.35 -19.83 -4.51
CA ASN A 499 3.84 -19.77 -5.90
C ASN A 499 2.36 -20.13 -6.03
N LYS A 500 1.82 -20.93 -5.11
CA LYS A 500 0.42 -21.37 -5.14
C LYS A 500 -0.54 -20.27 -4.70
N TRP A 501 -0.23 -19.62 -3.59
CA TRP A 501 -1.14 -18.71 -2.89
C TRP A 501 -0.62 -17.25 -2.86
N GLY A 502 0.52 -16.99 -3.53
CA GLY A 502 1.15 -15.67 -3.52
C GLY A 502 1.51 -15.22 -2.11
N ASP A 503 1.08 -14.04 -1.78
CA ASP A 503 1.31 -13.41 -0.48
C ASP A 503 0.34 -13.88 0.62
N LEU A 504 -0.43 -14.94 0.36
CA LEU A 504 -1.46 -15.54 1.22
C LEU A 504 -2.72 -14.68 1.39
N TRP A 505 -2.79 -13.55 0.72
CA TRP A 505 -3.86 -12.58 0.80
C TRP A 505 -4.43 -12.27 -0.60
N ASN A 506 -5.71 -12.52 -0.81
CA ASN A 506 -6.48 -12.21 -2.02
C ASN A 506 -5.85 -12.60 -3.37
N LEU A 507 -5.03 -13.67 -3.37
CA LEU A 507 -4.20 -14.12 -4.51
C LEU A 507 -3.22 -13.07 -5.03
N GLU A 508 -2.89 -12.07 -4.25
CA GLU A 508 -1.76 -11.20 -4.56
C GLU A 508 -0.44 -11.97 -4.53
N ASP A 509 0.46 -11.60 -5.41
CA ASP A 509 1.78 -12.22 -5.49
C ASP A 509 2.82 -11.18 -5.97
N PHE A 510 3.18 -10.27 -5.08
CA PHE A 510 4.10 -9.17 -5.35
C PHE A 510 5.47 -9.32 -4.69
N SER A 511 5.63 -10.32 -3.84
CA SER A 511 6.88 -10.45 -3.08
C SER A 511 8.10 -10.70 -3.96
N ILE A 512 9.17 -9.98 -3.72
CA ILE A 512 10.49 -10.19 -4.34
C ILE A 512 11.21 -11.43 -3.82
N PHE A 513 10.64 -12.11 -2.84
CA PHE A 513 11.09 -13.38 -2.25
C PHE A 513 9.96 -14.41 -2.28
N SER A 514 10.29 -15.69 -2.44
CA SER A 514 9.34 -16.78 -2.22
C SER A 514 10.06 -18.04 -1.75
N LYS A 515 9.45 -18.74 -0.79
CA LYS A 515 9.96 -20.04 -0.29
C LYS A 515 10.14 -21.06 -1.40
N ASP A 516 9.27 -21.06 -2.42
CA ASP A 516 9.35 -21.99 -3.55
C ASP A 516 10.53 -21.74 -4.50
N GLN A 517 11.21 -20.62 -4.39
CA GLN A 517 12.46 -20.32 -5.09
C GLN A 517 13.71 -20.51 -4.23
N GLN A 518 13.55 -20.84 -2.95
CA GLN A 518 14.67 -21.10 -2.07
C GLN A 518 15.21 -22.52 -2.30
N THR A 519 16.28 -22.63 -3.06
CA THR A 519 16.86 -23.91 -3.50
C THR A 519 17.98 -24.40 -2.58
N VAL A 520 18.60 -23.49 -1.84
CA VAL A 520 19.67 -23.77 -0.88
C VAL A 520 19.53 -22.90 0.36
N ASP A 521 20.18 -23.30 1.45
CA ASP A 521 20.26 -22.51 2.65
C ASP A 521 20.84 -21.11 2.39
N TRP A 522 20.29 -20.08 3.03
CA TRP A 522 20.66 -18.68 2.82
C TRP A 522 22.12 -18.37 3.19
N LYS A 523 22.73 -19.13 4.11
CA LYS A 523 24.15 -18.97 4.47
C LYS A 523 25.07 -19.45 3.35
N LYS A 524 24.59 -20.33 2.46
CA LYS A 524 25.32 -20.77 1.27
C LYS A 524 25.12 -19.85 0.08
N ASP A 525 23.89 -19.36 -0.11
CA ASP A 525 23.54 -18.36 -1.13
C ASP A 525 22.46 -17.42 -0.60
N ILE A 526 22.86 -16.21 -0.22
CA ILE A 526 21.98 -15.17 0.27
C ILE A 526 20.87 -14.77 -0.72
N ASN A 527 21.07 -15.05 -2.01
CA ASN A 527 20.10 -14.78 -3.06
C ASN A 527 19.06 -15.88 -3.23
N SER A 528 19.22 -17.03 -2.57
CA SER A 528 18.26 -18.13 -2.62
C SER A 528 16.88 -17.67 -2.16
N GLY A 529 15.85 -17.97 -2.92
CA GLY A 529 14.48 -17.47 -2.70
C GLY A 529 14.15 -16.15 -3.40
N GLY A 530 15.15 -15.40 -3.86
CA GLY A 530 14.95 -14.12 -4.53
C GLY A 530 14.38 -14.24 -5.93
N ARG A 531 13.46 -13.35 -6.27
CA ARG A 531 12.79 -13.27 -7.56
C ARG A 531 13.16 -11.96 -8.27
N ALA A 532 13.60 -12.03 -9.52
CA ALA A 532 13.97 -10.87 -10.36
C ALA A 532 15.05 -9.94 -9.75
N ILE A 533 15.98 -10.45 -8.93
CA ILE A 533 16.97 -9.68 -8.17
C ILE A 533 17.70 -8.64 -9.05
N LYS A 534 18.13 -9.03 -10.25
CA LYS A 534 18.84 -8.12 -11.18
C LYS A 534 18.04 -6.91 -11.62
N GLY A 535 16.74 -6.86 -11.38
CA GLY A 535 15.88 -5.72 -11.69
C GLY A 535 15.94 -4.61 -10.64
N PHE A 536 16.04 -4.97 -9.36
CA PHE A 536 16.00 -4.03 -8.23
C PHE A 536 17.35 -3.90 -7.49
N CYS A 537 18.16 -4.95 -7.38
CA CYS A 537 19.48 -4.92 -6.76
C CYS A 537 20.46 -4.25 -7.72
N ARG A 538 20.57 -2.90 -7.60
CA ARG A 538 21.29 -2.02 -8.54
C ARG A 538 22.05 -0.92 -7.81
N PRO A 539 23.11 -0.33 -8.40
CA PRO A 539 23.85 0.75 -7.76
C PRO A 539 22.94 1.96 -7.46
N HIS A 540 23.14 2.59 -6.32
CA HIS A 540 22.51 3.85 -5.93
C HIS A 540 23.26 4.50 -4.78
N PHE A 541 23.09 5.82 -4.58
CA PHE A 541 23.64 6.48 -3.38
C PHE A 541 22.76 6.20 -2.15
N ILE A 542 23.42 6.01 -1.01
CA ILE A 542 22.79 5.86 0.31
C ILE A 542 22.77 7.21 1.03
N SER A 543 23.91 7.90 1.03
CA SER A 543 24.06 9.25 1.56
C SER A 543 24.92 10.08 0.61
N VAL A 544 24.79 11.40 0.66
CA VAL A 544 25.55 12.32 -0.17
C VAL A 544 26.04 13.50 0.64
N ALA A 545 27.33 13.82 0.49
CA ALA A 545 27.93 15.03 1.06
C ALA A 545 27.64 16.23 0.15
N GLY A 546 26.37 16.67 0.09
CA GLY A 546 25.89 17.73 -0.77
C GLY A 546 24.48 17.48 -1.32
N THR A 547 24.18 18.05 -2.48
CA THR A 547 22.87 17.95 -3.14
C THR A 547 22.94 17.04 -4.36
N PRO A 548 22.17 15.94 -4.42
CA PRO A 548 22.15 15.05 -5.58
C PRO A 548 21.51 15.74 -6.79
N LEU A 549 22.14 15.63 -7.96
CA LEU A 549 21.71 16.28 -9.20
C LEU A 549 21.23 15.28 -10.25
N LYS A 550 21.93 14.14 -10.39
CA LYS A 550 21.62 13.12 -11.39
C LYS A 550 22.07 11.74 -10.94
N MET A 551 21.24 10.72 -11.15
CA MET A 551 21.61 9.33 -10.95
C MET A 551 21.07 8.47 -12.09
N GLU A 552 21.91 7.59 -12.63
CA GLU A 552 21.57 6.76 -13.78
C GLU A 552 22.30 5.42 -13.72
N PHE A 553 21.63 4.31 -13.99
CA PHE A 553 22.24 3.00 -14.14
C PHE A 553 21.81 2.33 -15.43
N ASN A 554 22.77 2.04 -16.31
CA ASN A 554 22.54 1.28 -17.53
C ASN A 554 22.78 -0.21 -17.28
N THR A 555 21.70 -0.99 -17.19
CA THR A 555 21.76 -2.43 -16.92
C THR A 555 22.40 -3.24 -18.05
N LYS A 556 22.54 -2.69 -19.26
CA LYS A 556 23.06 -3.39 -20.45
C LYS A 556 24.59 -3.42 -20.44
N ASN A 557 25.22 -2.25 -20.29
CA ASN A 557 26.67 -2.10 -20.26
C ASN A 557 27.24 -1.99 -18.84
N LYS A 558 26.39 -2.09 -17.81
CA LYS A 558 26.78 -2.01 -16.40
C LYS A 558 27.51 -0.72 -16.04
N THR A 559 27.06 0.41 -16.59
CA THR A 559 27.58 1.73 -16.25
C THR A 559 26.64 2.43 -15.27
N PHE A 560 27.20 2.94 -14.19
CA PHE A 560 26.50 3.78 -13.23
C PHE A 560 27.11 5.18 -13.24
N PHE A 561 26.26 6.19 -13.30
CA PHE A 561 26.63 7.59 -13.23
C PHE A 561 25.89 8.27 -12.08
N PHE A 562 26.62 9.04 -11.26
CA PHE A 562 26.06 9.87 -10.23
C PHE A 562 26.73 11.24 -10.22
N ALA A 563 25.94 12.31 -10.22
CA ALA A 563 26.41 13.68 -10.09
C ALA A 563 25.74 14.37 -8.89
N PHE A 564 26.52 15.17 -8.16
CA PHE A 564 26.03 15.96 -7.03
C PHE A 564 26.83 17.25 -6.89
N ASP A 565 26.20 18.27 -6.30
CA ASP A 565 26.85 19.50 -5.86
C ASP A 565 27.35 19.28 -4.44
N GLY A 566 28.67 19.13 -4.31
CA GLY A 566 29.36 18.77 -3.07
C GLY A 566 29.52 19.94 -2.10
N ASP A 567 29.35 19.62 -0.81
CA ASP A 567 29.50 20.53 0.31
C ASP A 567 30.47 19.94 1.34
N THR A 568 31.70 20.48 1.41
CA THR A 568 32.75 20.01 2.33
C THR A 568 32.47 20.32 3.79
N SER A 569 31.46 21.15 4.11
CA SER A 569 31.01 21.33 5.49
C SER A 569 30.31 20.11 6.06
N ILE A 570 29.86 19.18 5.18
CA ILE A 570 29.28 17.91 5.56
C ILE A 570 30.41 16.90 5.81
N ASN A 571 30.72 16.63 7.07
CA ASN A 571 31.85 15.79 7.49
C ASN A 571 31.68 14.29 7.22
N SER A 572 30.57 13.87 6.57
CA SER A 572 30.29 12.47 6.23
C SER A 572 30.55 12.21 4.75
N PRO A 573 31.12 11.05 4.37
CA PRO A 573 31.36 10.73 2.96
C PRO A 573 30.06 10.47 2.19
N THR A 574 30.12 10.67 0.89
CA THR A 574 29.11 10.14 -0.02
C THR A 574 29.24 8.62 -0.09
N ILE A 575 28.15 7.89 0.20
CA ILE A 575 28.11 6.42 0.21
C ILE A 575 27.30 5.92 -0.97
N ILE A 576 27.90 5.05 -1.76
CA ILE A 576 27.26 4.38 -2.90
C ILE A 576 27.22 2.87 -2.64
N TYR A 577 26.05 2.26 -2.82
CA TYR A 577 25.90 0.83 -2.87
C TYR A 577 26.20 0.33 -4.28
N VAL A 578 27.11 -0.66 -4.37
CA VAL A 578 27.60 -1.22 -5.64
C VAL A 578 27.49 -2.75 -5.59
N PRO A 579 26.34 -3.33 -6.02
CA PRO A 579 26.06 -4.74 -5.80
C PRO A 579 26.89 -5.68 -6.68
N ASN A 580 27.49 -6.68 -6.08
CA ASN A 580 28.31 -7.70 -6.76
C ASN A 580 27.54 -8.44 -7.87
N ILE A 581 26.22 -8.60 -7.71
CA ILE A 581 25.37 -9.27 -8.71
C ILE A 581 25.33 -8.53 -10.07
N GLN A 582 25.60 -7.22 -10.09
CA GLN A 582 25.70 -6.44 -11.31
C GLN A 582 27.12 -6.42 -11.89
N TYR A 583 28.14 -6.64 -11.06
CA TYR A 583 29.57 -6.51 -11.37
C TYR A 583 30.34 -7.80 -11.04
N LEU A 584 29.96 -8.90 -11.65
CA LEU A 584 30.47 -10.25 -11.33
C LEU A 584 32.01 -10.40 -11.48
N LYS A 585 32.65 -9.57 -12.31
CA LYS A 585 34.10 -9.54 -12.50
C LYS A 585 34.78 -8.36 -11.79
N GLY A 586 34.01 -7.66 -10.92
CA GLY A 586 34.44 -6.41 -10.32
C GLY A 586 34.16 -5.20 -11.20
N TYR A 587 34.57 -4.01 -10.71
CA TYR A 587 34.30 -2.74 -11.37
C TYR A 587 35.45 -1.77 -11.26
N HIS A 588 35.50 -0.84 -12.19
CA HIS A 588 36.32 0.38 -12.14
C HIS A 588 35.45 1.52 -11.60
N ILE A 589 36.06 2.42 -10.84
CA ILE A 589 35.41 3.64 -10.35
C ILE A 589 36.31 4.83 -10.67
N GLU A 590 35.70 5.85 -11.25
CA GLU A 590 36.32 7.14 -11.56
C GLU A 590 35.52 8.22 -10.84
N VAL A 591 36.21 9.12 -10.15
CA VAL A 591 35.64 10.29 -9.46
C VAL A 591 36.31 11.53 -10.00
N SER A 592 35.56 12.64 -10.13
CA SER A 592 36.10 13.91 -10.61
C SER A 592 37.11 14.51 -9.63
N GLU A 593 36.91 14.27 -8.31
CA GLU A 593 37.76 14.76 -7.23
C GLU A 593 37.43 13.98 -5.95
N GLY A 594 38.38 13.85 -5.02
CA GLY A 594 38.22 13.21 -3.72
C GLY A 594 38.93 11.87 -3.60
N THR A 595 38.82 11.27 -2.42
CA THR A 595 39.37 9.95 -2.09
C THR A 595 38.28 8.89 -2.08
N VAL A 596 38.62 7.68 -2.57
CA VAL A 596 37.70 6.55 -2.71
C VAL A 596 38.12 5.40 -1.82
N GLU A 597 37.24 4.94 -0.94
CA GLU A 597 37.40 3.73 -0.12
C GLU A 597 36.36 2.68 -0.54
N LYS A 598 36.81 1.50 -0.95
CA LYS A 598 35.93 0.36 -1.27
C LYS A 598 35.76 -0.54 -0.04
N LYS A 599 34.50 -0.82 0.33
CA LYS A 599 34.13 -1.74 1.41
C LYS A 599 33.45 -2.98 0.79
N GLU A 600 34.27 -3.87 0.23
CA GLU A 600 33.82 -4.99 -0.60
C GLU A 600 32.84 -5.93 0.12
N GLU A 601 33.09 -6.23 1.40
CA GLU A 601 32.21 -7.09 2.22
C GLU A 601 30.78 -6.56 2.33
N THR A 602 30.63 -5.23 2.38
CA THR A 602 29.32 -4.56 2.50
C THR A 602 28.77 -4.07 1.17
N GLN A 603 29.52 -4.26 0.06
CA GLN A 603 29.17 -3.73 -1.25
C GLN A 603 29.03 -2.20 -1.29
N LEU A 604 29.81 -1.49 -0.48
CA LEU A 604 29.76 -0.05 -0.35
C LEU A 604 31.04 0.60 -0.86
N VAL A 605 30.88 1.81 -1.43
CA VAL A 605 31.97 2.71 -1.78
C VAL A 605 31.74 4.02 -1.04
N ALA A 606 32.74 4.44 -0.26
CA ALA A 606 32.77 5.75 0.39
C ALA A 606 33.64 6.71 -0.41
N ILE A 607 33.16 7.93 -0.62
CA ILE A 607 33.83 8.99 -1.37
C ILE A 607 33.88 10.24 -0.50
N THR A 608 35.08 10.65 -0.14
CA THR A 608 35.32 11.89 0.61
C THR A 608 35.78 12.97 -0.34
N ILE A 609 35.03 14.05 -0.48
CA ILE A 609 35.34 15.21 -1.31
C ILE A 609 36.22 16.21 -0.52
N HIS A 610 37.08 16.94 -1.23
CA HIS A 610 37.95 17.95 -0.65
C HIS A 610 37.69 19.39 -1.16
N GLN A 611 36.76 19.51 -2.14
CA GLN A 611 36.35 20.79 -2.73
C GLN A 611 34.83 20.85 -2.84
N ASN A 612 34.26 22.04 -2.73
CA ASN A 612 32.87 22.30 -3.03
C ASN A 612 32.62 22.32 -4.53
N GLY A 613 31.40 22.03 -4.96
CA GLY A 613 30.96 22.13 -6.35
C GLY A 613 30.60 20.81 -7.01
N LEU A 614 30.57 20.80 -8.34
CA LEU A 614 30.08 19.68 -9.11
C LEU A 614 31.05 18.47 -9.08
N HIS A 615 30.56 17.36 -8.56
CA HIS A 615 31.24 16.08 -8.56
C HIS A 615 30.53 15.06 -9.44
N ASN A 616 31.32 14.27 -10.17
CA ASN A 616 30.85 13.18 -11.01
C ASN A 616 31.53 11.88 -10.59
N ILE A 617 30.73 10.82 -10.54
CA ILE A 617 31.16 9.46 -10.21
C ILE A 617 30.71 8.54 -11.32
N ASN A 618 31.67 7.80 -11.92
CA ASN A 618 31.41 6.78 -12.93
C ASN A 618 31.86 5.41 -12.41
N ILE A 619 30.98 4.42 -12.50
CA ILE A 619 31.31 3.02 -12.19
C ILE A 619 31.02 2.18 -13.42
N THR A 620 32.01 1.39 -13.87
CA THR A 620 31.91 0.54 -15.05
C THR A 620 32.36 -0.88 -14.72
N SER A 621 31.77 -1.88 -15.38
CA SER A 621 32.18 -3.28 -15.22
C SER A 621 33.59 -3.48 -15.74
N LYS A 622 34.39 -4.29 -15.04
CA LYS A 622 35.65 -4.87 -15.59
C LYS A 622 35.35 -5.86 -16.68
#